data_668055f4f3c2e12bc6a32bf529669ecf
#
_entry.id   668055f4f3c2e12bc6a32bf529669ecf
#
_cell.length_a   1.000
_cell.length_b   1.000
_cell.length_c   1.000
_cell.angle_alpha   90.00
_cell.angle_beta   90.00
_cell.angle_gamma   90.00
#
_symmetry.space_group_name_H-M   'P 1'
#
loop_
_entity.id
_entity.type
_entity.pdbx_description
1 polymer ?
#
loop_
_entity_poly.entity_id
_entity_poly.type
_entity_poly.pdbx_seq_one_letter_code
_entity_poly.pdbx_strand_id
1 'polypeptide(L)'
;MVDHNLLQRKKLFLFDLDGTLYLGDRLFPGVRELLSCIRARGGQYRFLTNNSSRSVEAYVQKLTRLGVAAESGDFLTSVDALIHYLREHGGEDRRYYVCGTESMKSQLRAAGFTVAERREDANALLMGFDTELTFQKLEDACILLGQGIPYLATNPDWVCPTAYGFVPDCGSVCEMLWRATSRRPIVIGKPKPLMLSLIHISEPTRPLYIS
;
A
#
# COMPACT_ATOMS: atom_id res chain seq x y z
N MET A 1 -15.26 16.16 -20.47
CA MET A 1 -14.46 17.35 -20.12
C MET A 1 -14.45 17.48 -18.61
N VAL A 2 -13.30 17.61 -18.00
CA VAL A 2 -13.19 17.85 -16.55
C VAL A 2 -13.63 19.29 -16.29
N ASP A 3 -14.61 19.49 -15.41
CA ASP A 3 -15.02 20.83 -15.00
C ASP A 3 -13.92 21.46 -14.14
N HIS A 4 -13.13 22.36 -14.72
CA HIS A 4 -12.06 23.07 -14.04
C HIS A 4 -12.55 23.85 -12.81
N ASN A 5 -13.79 24.35 -12.83
CA ASN A 5 -14.38 25.06 -11.69
C ASN A 5 -14.64 24.13 -10.50
N LEU A 6 -14.96 22.85 -10.76
CA LEU A 6 -15.17 21.87 -9.72
C LEU A 6 -13.88 21.57 -8.95
N LEU A 7 -12.75 21.41 -9.65
CA LEU A 7 -11.45 21.16 -9.03
C LEU A 7 -10.99 22.31 -8.14
N GLN A 8 -11.28 23.56 -8.54
CA GLN A 8 -10.89 24.75 -7.75
C GLN A 8 -11.61 24.84 -6.40
N ARG A 9 -12.76 24.18 -6.25
CA ARG A 9 -13.55 24.15 -4.99
C ARG A 9 -13.15 23.03 -4.05
N LYS A 10 -12.36 22.04 -4.52
CA LYS A 10 -11.94 20.91 -3.68
C LYS A 10 -10.87 21.36 -2.69
N LYS A 11 -10.95 20.81 -1.48
CA LYS A 11 -10.02 21.10 -0.37
C LYS A 11 -9.03 19.97 -0.12
N LEU A 12 -9.37 18.74 -0.48
CA LEU A 12 -8.51 17.58 -0.34
C LEU A 12 -8.29 16.89 -1.69
N PHE A 13 -7.05 16.60 -2.01
CA PHE A 13 -6.62 15.90 -3.21
C PHE A 13 -5.89 14.62 -2.81
N LEU A 14 -6.24 13.52 -3.47
CA LEU A 14 -5.62 12.23 -3.24
C LEU A 14 -4.83 11.85 -4.49
N PHE A 15 -3.53 11.63 -4.34
CA PHE A 15 -2.64 11.30 -5.43
C PHE A 15 -2.07 9.90 -5.24
N ASP A 16 -2.17 9.09 -6.29
CA ASP A 16 -1.31 7.93 -6.43
C ASP A 16 0.14 8.38 -6.71
N LEU A 17 1.12 7.53 -6.44
CA LEU A 17 2.53 7.87 -6.53
C LEU A 17 3.19 7.32 -7.80
N ASP A 18 3.41 6.00 -7.83
CA ASP A 18 4.20 5.33 -8.87
C ASP A 18 3.44 5.33 -10.20
N GLY A 19 4.03 5.94 -11.25
CA GLY A 19 3.37 6.11 -12.54
C GLY A 19 2.38 7.28 -12.63
N THR A 20 2.13 8.00 -11.53
CA THR A 20 1.22 9.16 -11.48
C THR A 20 1.94 10.47 -11.20
N LEU A 21 2.74 10.55 -10.15
CA LEU A 21 3.54 11.75 -9.84
C LEU A 21 4.97 11.64 -10.35
N TYR A 22 5.51 10.42 -10.40
CA TYR A 22 6.86 10.14 -10.89
C TYR A 22 6.94 8.74 -11.52
N LEU A 23 8.00 8.52 -12.29
CA LEU A 23 8.38 7.20 -12.77
C LEU A 23 9.87 6.99 -12.48
N GLY A 24 10.20 5.91 -11.74
CA GLY A 24 11.55 5.73 -11.20
C GLY A 24 11.95 6.93 -10.33
N ASP A 25 13.08 7.57 -10.63
CA ASP A 25 13.57 8.77 -9.93
C ASP A 25 13.32 10.06 -10.72
N ARG A 26 12.31 10.06 -11.59
CA ARG A 26 11.97 11.22 -12.42
C ARG A 26 10.54 11.67 -12.14
N LEU A 27 10.40 12.88 -11.60
CA LEU A 27 9.11 13.54 -11.41
C LEU A 27 8.50 13.93 -12.76
N PHE A 28 7.19 13.76 -12.93
CA PHE A 28 6.50 14.24 -14.12
C PHE A 28 6.45 15.77 -14.16
N PRO A 29 6.49 16.37 -15.37
CA PRO A 29 6.38 17.82 -15.54
C PRO A 29 5.10 18.36 -14.91
N GLY A 30 5.18 19.52 -14.25
CA GLY A 30 4.03 20.21 -13.65
C GLY A 30 3.61 19.71 -12.26
N VAL A 31 4.18 18.60 -11.75
CA VAL A 31 3.79 18.04 -10.44
C VAL A 31 4.12 18.99 -9.30
N ARG A 32 5.32 19.59 -9.29
CA ARG A 32 5.71 20.56 -8.23
C ARG A 32 4.80 21.75 -8.21
N GLU A 33 4.54 22.31 -9.38
CA GLU A 33 3.66 23.47 -9.59
C GLU A 33 2.24 23.16 -9.13
N LEU A 34 1.72 21.97 -9.47
CA LEU A 34 0.40 21.51 -9.04
C LEU A 34 0.30 21.44 -7.51
N LEU A 35 1.23 20.74 -6.86
CA LEU A 35 1.22 20.56 -5.41
C LEU A 35 1.39 21.91 -4.67
N SER A 36 2.25 22.79 -5.19
CA SER A 36 2.42 24.14 -4.66
C SER A 36 1.16 25.00 -4.83
N CYS A 37 0.50 24.89 -5.98
CA CYS A 37 -0.75 25.61 -6.26
C CYS A 37 -1.88 25.14 -5.32
N ILE A 38 -1.99 23.84 -5.03
CA ILE A 38 -2.98 23.31 -4.09
C ILE A 38 -2.77 23.94 -2.71
N ARG A 39 -1.54 23.91 -2.18
CA ARG A 39 -1.22 24.49 -0.87
C ARG A 39 -1.45 26.00 -0.83
N ALA A 40 -1.03 26.74 -1.86
CA ALA A 40 -1.22 28.18 -1.95
C ALA A 40 -2.70 28.60 -1.92
N ARG A 41 -3.60 27.72 -2.37
CA ARG A 41 -5.05 27.93 -2.33
C ARG A 41 -5.72 27.40 -1.05
N GLY A 42 -4.94 27.02 -0.05
CA GLY A 42 -5.43 26.45 1.21
C GLY A 42 -6.02 25.05 1.08
N GLY A 43 -5.69 24.33 -0.01
CA GLY A 43 -6.01 22.92 -0.20
C GLY A 43 -4.97 22.04 0.49
N GLN A 44 -5.36 20.80 0.70
CA GLN A 44 -4.52 19.72 1.25
C GLN A 44 -4.37 18.60 0.23
N TYR A 45 -3.33 17.81 0.34
CA TYR A 45 -3.19 16.59 -0.43
C TYR A 45 -2.66 15.45 0.44
N ARG A 46 -2.98 14.22 0.01
CA ARG A 46 -2.44 12.98 0.59
C ARG A 46 -1.97 12.08 -0.54
N PHE A 47 -0.94 11.32 -0.27
CA PHE A 47 -0.39 10.33 -1.18
C PHE A 47 -0.92 8.95 -0.81
N LEU A 48 -1.58 8.28 -1.76
CA LEU A 48 -2.13 6.93 -1.60
C LEU A 48 -1.34 5.97 -2.46
N THR A 49 -0.66 4.99 -1.86
CA THR A 49 0.08 3.99 -2.62
C THR A 49 -0.31 2.57 -2.24
N ASN A 50 -0.47 1.71 -3.25
CA ASN A 50 -0.59 0.26 -3.07
C ASN A 50 0.76 -0.44 -2.89
N ASN A 51 1.85 0.24 -3.20
CA ASN A 51 3.18 -0.34 -3.14
C ASN A 51 3.61 -0.54 -1.68
N SER A 52 3.64 -1.80 -1.26
CA SER A 52 3.99 -2.24 0.10
C SER A 52 5.48 -2.56 0.28
N SER A 53 6.31 -2.39 -0.77
CA SER A 53 7.71 -2.77 -0.72
C SER A 53 8.60 -1.79 0.06
N ARG A 54 8.08 -0.61 0.41
CA ARG A 54 8.83 0.47 1.06
C ARG A 54 8.09 1.05 2.25
N SER A 55 8.84 1.62 3.20
CA SER A 55 8.26 2.36 4.31
C SER A 55 7.87 3.79 3.91
N VAL A 56 7.05 4.44 4.74
CA VAL A 56 6.67 5.85 4.58
C VAL A 56 7.91 6.76 4.58
N GLU A 57 8.90 6.49 5.44
CA GLU A 57 10.15 7.26 5.52
C GLU A 57 10.93 7.20 4.20
N ALA A 58 10.94 6.04 3.54
CA ALA A 58 11.59 5.90 2.23
C ALA A 58 10.88 6.73 1.15
N TYR A 59 9.54 6.84 1.23
CA TYR A 59 8.77 7.72 0.34
C TYR A 59 9.03 9.20 0.63
N VAL A 60 9.06 9.62 1.89
CA VAL A 60 9.43 10.99 2.30
C VAL A 60 10.79 11.36 1.73
N GLN A 61 11.81 10.51 1.94
CA GLN A 61 13.16 10.72 1.42
C GLN A 61 13.17 10.80 -0.11
N LYS A 62 12.42 9.92 -0.79
CA LYS A 62 12.32 9.92 -2.25
C LYS A 62 11.71 11.23 -2.77
N LEU A 63 10.56 11.65 -2.24
CA LEU A 63 9.89 12.88 -2.67
C LEU A 63 10.75 14.11 -2.38
N THR A 64 11.45 14.15 -1.23
CA THR A 64 12.39 15.22 -0.91
C THR A 64 13.52 15.32 -1.93
N ARG A 65 14.14 14.18 -2.32
CA ARG A 65 15.16 14.17 -3.41
C ARG A 65 14.60 14.64 -4.74
N LEU A 66 13.32 14.35 -5.01
CA LEU A 66 12.62 14.82 -6.22
C LEU A 66 12.16 16.29 -6.12
N GLY A 67 12.44 16.99 -5.00
CA GLY A 67 12.11 18.39 -4.77
C GLY A 67 10.65 18.62 -4.42
N VAL A 68 9.98 17.62 -3.85
CA VAL A 68 8.62 17.71 -3.30
C VAL A 68 8.72 17.60 -1.78
N ALA A 69 8.28 18.64 -1.06
CA ALA A 69 8.19 18.59 0.39
C ALA A 69 7.04 17.64 0.81
N ALA A 70 7.37 16.66 1.63
CA ALA A 70 6.41 15.68 2.15
C ALA A 70 6.78 15.27 3.57
N GLU A 71 5.78 14.99 4.39
CA GLU A 71 5.90 14.50 5.76
C GLU A 71 5.24 13.12 5.88
N SER A 72 5.57 12.36 6.91
CA SER A 72 5.01 11.01 7.10
C SER A 72 3.47 11.01 7.14
N GLY A 73 2.86 12.05 7.73
CA GLY A 73 1.40 12.22 7.77
C GLY A 73 0.74 12.47 6.41
N ASP A 74 1.51 12.77 5.36
CA ASP A 74 0.96 12.95 4.01
C ASP A 74 0.66 11.62 3.29
N PHE A 75 1.10 10.48 3.84
CA PHE A 75 1.00 9.18 3.18
C PHE A 75 -0.05 8.28 3.81
N LEU A 76 -0.68 7.50 2.94
CA LEU A 76 -1.51 6.34 3.28
C LEU A 76 -1.07 5.19 2.38
N THR A 77 -0.51 4.16 2.97
CA THR A 77 0.00 2.98 2.25
C THR A 77 -0.95 1.80 2.37
N SER A 78 -0.80 0.82 1.49
CA SER A 78 -1.52 -0.44 1.62
C SER A 78 -1.09 -1.23 2.87
N VAL A 79 0.11 -0.97 3.41
CA VAL A 79 0.56 -1.56 4.68
C VAL A 79 -0.18 -0.94 5.87
N ASP A 80 -0.42 0.41 5.87
CA ASP A 80 -1.22 1.06 6.90
C ASP A 80 -2.66 0.51 6.90
N ALA A 81 -3.23 0.33 5.70
CA ALA A 81 -4.56 -0.29 5.56
C ALA A 81 -4.59 -1.73 6.06
N LEU A 82 -3.55 -2.52 5.75
CA LEU A 82 -3.41 -3.88 6.26
C LEU A 82 -3.30 -3.89 7.79
N ILE A 83 -2.46 -3.05 8.38
CA ILE A 83 -2.28 -2.92 9.83
C ILE A 83 -3.62 -2.59 10.51
N HIS A 84 -4.37 -1.64 9.95
CA HIS A 84 -5.70 -1.29 10.48
C HIS A 84 -6.66 -2.48 10.40
N TYR A 85 -6.74 -3.14 9.25
CA TYR A 85 -7.57 -4.33 9.07
C TYR A 85 -7.22 -5.45 10.07
N LEU A 86 -5.93 -5.69 10.28
CA LEU A 86 -5.47 -6.72 11.21
C LEU A 86 -5.80 -6.40 12.68
N ARG A 87 -5.81 -5.13 13.07
CA ARG A 87 -6.25 -4.70 14.41
C ARG A 87 -7.72 -5.00 14.66
N GLU A 88 -8.55 -4.86 13.63
CA GLU A 88 -9.99 -5.09 13.74
C GLU A 88 -10.38 -6.57 13.59
N HIS A 89 -9.62 -7.34 12.79
CA HIS A 89 -10.04 -8.68 12.32
C HIS A 89 -8.99 -9.76 12.56
N GLY A 90 -7.77 -9.41 12.98
CA GLY A 90 -6.61 -10.31 12.96
C GLY A 90 -6.65 -11.44 13.98
N GLY A 91 -7.25 -11.23 15.15
CA GLY A 91 -7.20 -12.17 16.29
C GLY A 91 -5.88 -12.09 17.07
N GLU A 92 -5.92 -12.37 18.38
CA GLU A 92 -4.80 -12.18 19.33
C GLU A 92 -3.63 -13.15 19.09
N ASP A 93 -3.90 -14.38 18.66
CA ASP A 93 -2.90 -15.45 18.49
C ASP A 93 -2.35 -15.58 17.05
N ARG A 94 -2.50 -14.56 16.22
CA ARG A 94 -2.05 -14.64 14.83
C ARG A 94 -0.53 -14.47 14.72
N ARG A 95 0.07 -15.42 14.00
CA ARG A 95 1.47 -15.39 13.59
C ARG A 95 1.52 -15.40 12.08
N TYR A 96 2.04 -14.33 11.50
CA TYR A 96 1.94 -14.05 10.07
C TYR A 96 3.21 -14.47 9.34
N TYR A 97 3.10 -15.41 8.39
CA TYR A 97 4.12 -15.59 7.37
C TYR A 97 3.95 -14.50 6.32
N VAL A 98 5.03 -13.75 6.03
CA VAL A 98 4.96 -12.57 5.17
C VAL A 98 5.76 -12.80 3.90
N CYS A 99 5.08 -12.97 2.77
CA CYS A 99 5.65 -12.82 1.44
C CYS A 99 5.64 -11.32 1.09
N GLY A 100 6.66 -10.63 1.52
CA GLY A 100 6.88 -9.21 1.40
C GLY A 100 8.33 -8.88 1.72
N THR A 101 8.70 -7.60 1.52
CA THR A 101 10.05 -7.11 1.82
C THR A 101 10.31 -7.06 3.32
N GLU A 102 11.58 -7.00 3.71
CA GLU A 102 11.94 -6.79 5.13
C GLU A 102 11.39 -5.46 5.66
N SER A 103 11.26 -4.45 4.79
CA SER A 103 10.57 -3.19 5.13
C SER A 103 9.13 -3.42 5.57
N MET A 104 8.36 -4.23 4.84
CA MET A 104 6.97 -4.57 5.22
C MET A 104 6.92 -5.35 6.53
N LYS A 105 7.80 -6.35 6.70
CA LYS A 105 7.90 -7.13 7.95
C LYS A 105 8.21 -6.24 9.16
N SER A 106 9.15 -5.31 9.01
CA SER A 106 9.53 -4.36 10.06
C SER A 106 8.37 -3.45 10.46
N GLN A 107 7.58 -2.96 9.50
CA GLN A 107 6.38 -2.16 9.78
C GLN A 107 5.32 -2.96 10.57
N LEU A 108 5.11 -4.24 10.21
CA LEU A 108 4.19 -5.12 10.93
C LEU A 108 4.66 -5.39 12.35
N ARG A 109 5.97 -5.70 12.55
CA ARG A 109 6.56 -5.87 13.89
C ARG A 109 6.45 -4.59 14.73
N ALA A 110 6.73 -3.43 14.15
CA ALA A 110 6.59 -2.13 14.83
C ALA A 110 5.14 -1.83 15.22
N ALA A 111 4.16 -2.33 14.47
CA ALA A 111 2.74 -2.23 14.78
C ALA A 111 2.25 -3.25 15.83
N GLY A 112 3.15 -4.12 16.35
CA GLY A 112 2.87 -5.11 17.38
C GLY A 112 2.44 -6.49 16.87
N PHE A 113 2.53 -6.75 15.56
CA PHE A 113 2.17 -8.06 15.01
C PHE A 113 3.34 -9.05 15.04
N THR A 114 3.03 -10.30 15.34
CA THR A 114 4.01 -11.40 15.32
C THR A 114 4.25 -11.85 13.89
N VAL A 115 5.44 -11.59 13.36
CA VAL A 115 5.91 -12.06 12.05
C VAL A 115 6.67 -13.36 12.26
N ALA A 116 6.18 -14.45 11.68
CA ALA A 116 6.82 -15.76 11.73
C ALA A 116 8.01 -15.80 10.76
N GLU A 117 9.15 -16.28 11.25
CA GLU A 117 10.35 -16.46 10.43
C GLU A 117 10.29 -17.75 9.60
N ARG A 118 9.58 -18.75 10.10
CA ARG A 118 9.39 -20.05 9.43
C ARG A 118 7.91 -20.31 9.24
N ARG A 119 7.56 -21.04 8.18
CA ARG A 119 6.16 -21.40 7.88
C ARG A 119 5.52 -22.23 8.99
N GLU A 120 6.30 -23.09 9.68
CA GLU A 120 5.80 -23.98 10.74
C GLU A 120 5.25 -23.19 11.93
N ASP A 121 5.74 -22.00 12.15
CA ASP A 121 5.34 -21.12 13.25
C ASP A 121 4.15 -20.21 12.87
N ALA A 122 3.71 -20.26 11.60
CA ALA A 122 2.67 -19.36 11.07
C ALA A 122 1.28 -20.00 11.06
N ASN A 123 0.26 -19.17 11.24
CA ASN A 123 -1.14 -19.55 11.11
C ASN A 123 -1.97 -18.56 10.27
N ALA A 124 -1.31 -17.64 9.58
CA ALA A 124 -1.87 -16.74 8.59
C ALA A 124 -0.81 -16.33 7.56
N LEU A 125 -1.20 -16.07 6.31
CA LEU A 125 -0.35 -15.62 5.22
C LEU A 125 -0.68 -14.18 4.81
N LEU A 126 0.35 -13.34 4.76
CA LEU A 126 0.26 -11.99 4.20
C LEU A 126 1.11 -11.90 2.93
N MET A 127 0.50 -11.34 1.88
CA MET A 127 1.16 -11.11 0.59
C MET A 127 1.25 -9.61 0.32
N GLY A 128 2.45 -9.13 -0.01
CA GLY A 128 2.72 -7.78 -0.46
C GLY A 128 3.43 -7.74 -1.81
N PHE A 129 3.73 -6.53 -2.29
CA PHE A 129 4.67 -6.35 -3.38
C PHE A 129 6.07 -6.68 -2.85
N ASP A 130 6.57 -7.84 -3.21
CA ASP A 130 7.81 -8.42 -2.68
C ASP A 130 8.93 -8.37 -3.72
N THR A 131 9.77 -7.33 -3.62
CA THR A 131 10.98 -7.21 -4.45
C THR A 131 12.14 -8.10 -3.97
N GLU A 132 11.93 -8.84 -2.87
CA GLU A 132 12.84 -9.81 -2.27
C GLU A 132 12.29 -11.25 -2.42
N LEU A 133 11.35 -11.47 -3.38
CA LEU A 133 10.68 -12.74 -3.59
C LEU A 133 11.67 -13.84 -3.96
N THR A 134 11.55 -14.98 -3.29
CA THR A 134 12.30 -16.19 -3.58
C THR A 134 11.35 -17.34 -3.89
N PHE A 135 11.83 -18.37 -4.56
CA PHE A 135 11.04 -19.57 -4.80
C PHE A 135 10.63 -20.25 -3.48
N GLN A 136 11.50 -20.20 -2.45
CA GLN A 136 11.18 -20.71 -1.12
C GLN A 136 9.95 -20.05 -0.51
N LYS A 137 9.81 -18.72 -0.62
CA LYS A 137 8.61 -18.00 -0.16
C LYS A 137 7.35 -18.47 -0.88
N LEU A 138 7.44 -18.80 -2.19
CA LEU A 138 6.32 -19.32 -2.97
C LEU A 138 5.94 -20.73 -2.54
N GLU A 139 6.92 -21.59 -2.32
CA GLU A 139 6.72 -22.97 -1.84
C GLU A 139 6.05 -22.94 -0.46
N ASP A 140 6.58 -22.17 0.48
CA ASP A 140 6.02 -22.01 1.83
C ASP A 140 4.57 -21.46 1.77
N ALA A 141 4.31 -20.48 0.91
CA ALA A 141 2.96 -19.97 0.70
C ALA A 141 1.99 -21.05 0.19
N CYS A 142 2.40 -21.87 -0.79
CA CYS A 142 1.59 -22.97 -1.28
C CYS A 142 1.26 -23.98 -0.19
N ILE A 143 2.24 -24.37 0.63
CA ILE A 143 2.06 -25.30 1.75
C ILE A 143 1.07 -24.73 2.77
N LEU A 144 1.25 -23.47 3.16
CA LEU A 144 0.36 -22.77 4.10
C LEU A 144 -1.07 -22.64 3.55
N LEU A 145 -1.23 -22.31 2.27
CA LEU A 145 -2.55 -22.23 1.63
C LEU A 145 -3.25 -23.58 1.56
N GLY A 146 -2.49 -24.68 1.38
CA GLY A 146 -3.01 -26.04 1.46
C GLY A 146 -3.58 -26.41 2.84
N GLN A 147 -3.12 -25.76 3.91
CA GLN A 147 -3.64 -25.93 5.27
C GLN A 147 -4.93 -25.12 5.55
N GLY A 148 -5.38 -24.31 4.60
CA GLY A 148 -6.62 -23.54 4.74
C GLY A 148 -6.53 -22.31 5.61
N ILE A 149 -5.34 -21.83 5.95
CA ILE A 149 -5.16 -20.65 6.82
C ILE A 149 -5.69 -19.35 6.19
N PRO A 150 -5.95 -18.29 6.98
CA PRO A 150 -6.27 -16.97 6.49
C PRO A 150 -5.21 -16.43 5.53
N TYR A 151 -5.65 -15.83 4.44
CA TYR A 151 -4.80 -15.31 3.37
C TYR A 151 -5.22 -13.89 2.98
N LEU A 152 -4.33 -12.92 3.19
CA LEU A 152 -4.58 -11.52 2.87
C LEU A 152 -3.49 -11.00 1.92
N ALA A 153 -3.86 -10.00 1.10
CA ALA A 153 -2.94 -9.33 0.19
C ALA A 153 -3.07 -7.81 0.33
N THR A 154 -1.95 -7.11 0.26
CA THR A 154 -1.91 -5.65 0.37
C THR A 154 -2.60 -4.95 -0.79
N ASN A 155 -2.53 -5.51 -2.01
CA ASN A 155 -3.11 -4.90 -3.20
C ASN A 155 -3.40 -5.95 -4.30
N PRO A 156 -4.27 -5.63 -5.28
CA PRO A 156 -4.58 -6.51 -6.40
C PRO A 156 -3.75 -6.21 -7.66
N ASP A 157 -2.79 -5.29 -7.62
CA ASP A 157 -2.14 -4.77 -8.80
C ASP A 157 -1.31 -5.86 -9.49
N TRP A 158 -1.50 -5.99 -10.80
CA TRP A 158 -0.79 -6.99 -11.62
C TRP A 158 0.65 -6.62 -11.85
N VAL A 159 0.92 -5.31 -11.99
CA VAL A 159 2.22 -4.79 -12.36
C VAL A 159 2.54 -3.51 -11.62
N CYS A 160 3.83 -3.31 -11.34
CA CYS A 160 4.37 -2.04 -10.87
C CYS A 160 5.13 -1.36 -12.02
N PRO A 161 4.85 -0.08 -12.35
CA PRO A 161 5.57 0.65 -13.39
C PRO A 161 6.98 1.02 -12.91
N THR A 162 7.97 0.82 -13.80
CA THR A 162 9.37 1.18 -13.58
C THR A 162 9.90 2.01 -14.75
N ALA A 163 11.09 2.58 -14.61
CA ALA A 163 11.73 3.35 -15.68
C ALA A 163 12.05 2.51 -16.94
N TYR A 164 12.13 1.18 -16.79
CA TYR A 164 12.45 0.24 -17.87
C TYR A 164 11.28 -0.66 -18.31
N GLY A 165 10.06 -0.39 -17.83
CA GLY A 165 8.85 -1.15 -18.16
C GLY A 165 8.05 -1.55 -16.93
N PHE A 166 7.44 -2.72 -16.96
CA PHE A 166 6.60 -3.23 -15.88
C PHE A 166 7.23 -4.45 -15.24
N VAL A 167 7.09 -4.57 -13.92
CA VAL A 167 7.46 -5.76 -13.17
C VAL A 167 6.22 -6.36 -12.50
N PRO A 168 6.17 -7.69 -12.24
CA PRO A 168 5.07 -8.31 -11.50
C PRO A 168 4.89 -7.66 -10.13
N ASP A 169 3.63 -7.35 -9.76
CA ASP A 169 3.25 -6.86 -8.44
C ASP A 169 2.50 -7.95 -7.66
N CYS A 170 2.01 -7.63 -6.48
CA CYS A 170 1.33 -8.52 -5.54
C CYS A 170 0.21 -9.34 -6.20
N GLY A 171 -0.63 -8.72 -7.03
CA GLY A 171 -1.72 -9.40 -7.72
C GLY A 171 -1.27 -10.49 -8.66
N SER A 172 -0.15 -10.30 -9.38
CA SER A 172 0.43 -11.33 -10.25
C SER A 172 0.90 -12.55 -9.47
N VAL A 173 1.53 -12.33 -8.32
CA VAL A 173 1.96 -13.43 -7.43
C VAL A 173 0.74 -14.15 -6.83
N CYS A 174 -0.28 -13.40 -6.41
CA CYS A 174 -1.54 -13.98 -5.92
C CYS A 174 -2.24 -14.84 -6.97
N GLU A 175 -2.24 -14.42 -8.25
CA GLU A 175 -2.81 -15.22 -9.35
C GLU A 175 -2.02 -16.50 -9.59
N MET A 176 -0.68 -16.44 -9.54
CA MET A 176 0.18 -17.63 -9.65
C MET A 176 -0.13 -18.63 -8.51
N LEU A 177 -0.23 -18.16 -7.26
CA LEU A 177 -0.57 -19.00 -6.12
C LEU A 177 -1.99 -19.55 -6.22
N TRP A 178 -2.94 -18.78 -6.76
CA TRP A 178 -4.30 -19.29 -7.02
C TRP A 178 -4.31 -20.43 -8.02
N ARG A 179 -3.52 -20.36 -9.09
CA ARG A 179 -3.41 -21.44 -10.06
C ARG A 179 -2.85 -22.73 -9.43
N ALA A 180 -1.94 -22.59 -8.46
CA ALA A 180 -1.33 -23.73 -7.78
C ALA A 180 -2.21 -24.31 -6.66
N THR A 181 -3.01 -23.49 -5.96
CA THR A 181 -3.68 -23.85 -4.70
C THR A 181 -5.19 -23.66 -4.70
N SER A 182 -5.75 -23.05 -5.72
CA SER A 182 -7.17 -22.64 -5.79
C SER A 182 -7.59 -21.70 -4.66
N ARG A 183 -6.65 -21.02 -3.98
CA ARG A 183 -6.91 -20.08 -2.88
C ARG A 183 -6.71 -18.65 -3.34
N ARG A 184 -7.66 -17.77 -2.99
CA ARG A 184 -7.57 -16.32 -3.24
C ARG A 184 -7.46 -15.55 -1.93
N PRO A 185 -6.70 -14.43 -1.92
CA PRO A 185 -6.61 -13.58 -0.73
C PRO A 185 -7.84 -12.70 -0.55
N ILE A 186 -8.02 -12.24 0.68
CA ILE A 186 -8.76 -11.01 0.95
C ILE A 186 -7.82 -9.85 0.60
N VAL A 187 -8.20 -9.04 -0.37
CA VAL A 187 -7.42 -7.88 -0.81
C VAL A 187 -7.81 -6.65 -0.02
N ILE A 188 -6.82 -5.88 0.48
CA ILE A 188 -7.00 -4.75 1.39
C ILE A 188 -6.87 -3.40 0.69
N GLY A 189 -5.85 -3.20 -0.14
CA GLY A 189 -5.54 -1.91 -0.79
C GLY A 189 -6.54 -1.46 -1.86
N LYS A 190 -6.21 -0.36 -2.54
CA LYS A 190 -7.03 0.16 -3.65
C LYS A 190 -7.37 -0.96 -4.66
N PRO A 191 -8.58 -1.02 -5.19
CA PRO A 191 -9.69 -0.05 -5.11
C PRO A 191 -10.63 -0.26 -3.91
N LYS A 192 -10.25 -1.06 -2.90
CA LYS A 192 -11.10 -1.28 -1.73
C LYS A 192 -11.27 0.00 -0.91
N PRO A 193 -12.47 0.27 -0.37
CA PRO A 193 -12.77 1.52 0.35
C PRO A 193 -11.99 1.69 1.66
N LEU A 194 -11.43 0.60 2.21
CA LEU A 194 -10.70 0.63 3.47
C LEU A 194 -9.56 1.67 3.49
N MET A 195 -8.81 1.83 2.39
CA MET A 195 -7.79 2.87 2.32
C MET A 195 -8.37 4.29 2.42
N LEU A 196 -9.56 4.52 1.91
CA LEU A 196 -10.23 5.82 2.01
C LEU A 196 -10.81 6.05 3.40
N SER A 197 -11.26 5.02 4.10
CA SER A 197 -11.76 5.15 5.49
C SER A 197 -10.66 5.58 6.46
N LEU A 198 -9.40 5.26 6.20
CA LEU A 198 -8.26 5.72 7.01
C LEU A 198 -8.08 7.25 6.98
N ILE A 199 -8.52 7.93 5.93
CA ILE A 199 -8.48 9.40 5.86
C ILE A 199 -9.38 10.00 6.95
N HIS A 200 -10.53 9.40 7.21
CA HIS A 200 -11.45 9.85 8.26
C HIS A 200 -10.90 9.61 9.67
N ILE A 201 -10.11 8.55 9.84
CA ILE A 201 -9.51 8.20 11.14
C ILE A 201 -8.34 9.13 11.46
N SER A 202 -7.57 9.52 10.46
CA SER A 202 -6.40 10.40 10.62
C SER A 202 -6.77 11.88 10.78
N GLU A 203 -8.01 12.30 10.48
CA GLU A 203 -8.51 13.65 10.64
C GLU A 203 -9.82 13.70 11.50
N PRO A 204 -9.80 13.34 12.80
CA PRO A 204 -11.02 13.19 13.60
C PRO A 204 -11.77 14.50 13.90
N THR A 205 -11.29 15.67 13.48
CA THR A 205 -11.80 16.96 13.92
C THR A 205 -12.52 17.81 12.86
N ARG A 206 -12.73 17.30 11.62
CA ARG A 206 -13.49 18.03 10.61
C ARG A 206 -14.65 17.19 10.06
N PRO A 207 -15.90 17.57 10.34
CA PRO A 207 -17.05 16.96 9.67
C PRO A 207 -16.96 17.24 8.16
N LEU A 208 -16.86 16.16 7.36
CA LEU A 208 -17.00 16.27 5.91
C LEU A 208 -18.48 16.50 5.60
N TYR A 209 -18.85 17.71 5.29
CA TYR A 209 -20.13 17.98 4.63
C TYR A 209 -20.03 17.42 3.21
N ILE A 210 -20.64 16.26 2.99
CA ILE A 210 -20.93 15.73 1.66
C ILE A 210 -22.19 16.48 1.20
N SER A 211 -22.05 17.38 0.25
CA SER A 211 -23.15 18.00 -0.47
C SER A 211 -23.27 17.37 -1.85
#